data_2ca5deabcf764810d5102c76cfea35b9
#
_entry.id   2ca5deabcf764810d5102c76cfea35b9
#
_cell.length_a   1.000
_cell.length_b   1.000
_cell.length_c   1.000
_cell.angle_alpha   90.00
_cell.angle_beta   90.00
_cell.angle_gamma   90.00
#
_symmetry.space_group_name_H-M   'P 1'
#
loop_
_entity.id
_entity.type
_entity.pdbx_description
1 polymer ?
#
loop_
_entity_poly.entity_id
_entity_poly.type
_entity_poly.pdbx_seq_one_letter_code
_entity_poly.pdbx_strand_id
1 'polypeptide(L)'
;QEDNTHNLLYASDLLSMFPAGKMIHIVRDPRDVISSLKTQRWAPNNIDNLITWYNAVMDQWQIQKSLLNREQFIEIRFEDLIATQEKIVNDLCDFLGINFNSEILNLDLSKHNIGRYEQDLSKEEIEKIELSCALAIKRYGY
;
A
#
# COMPACT_ATOMS: atom_id res chain seq x y z
N GLN A 1 2.08 16.43 7.86
CA GLN A 1 1.70 15.11 7.30
C GLN A 1 1.16 15.31 5.90
N GLU A 2 1.59 14.48 4.99
CA GLU A 2 1.12 14.42 3.60
C GLU A 2 0.71 12.98 3.29
N ASP A 3 -0.40 12.82 2.60
CA ASP A 3 -1.04 11.54 2.34
C ASP A 3 -1.43 11.49 0.85
N ASN A 4 -0.56 10.92 0.05
CA ASN A 4 -0.77 10.82 -1.39
C ASN A 4 -0.02 9.61 -1.97
N THR A 5 -0.71 8.76 -2.72
CA THR A 5 -0.12 7.58 -3.38
C THR A 5 1.02 7.94 -4.33
N HIS A 6 0.95 9.10 -4.99
CA HIS A 6 2.02 9.53 -5.91
C HIS A 6 3.33 9.91 -5.21
N ASN A 7 3.33 10.10 -3.88
CA ASN A 7 4.56 10.34 -3.13
C ASN A 7 5.55 9.18 -3.23
N LEU A 8 5.07 7.96 -3.49
CA LEU A 8 5.92 6.79 -3.75
C LEU A 8 6.85 6.99 -4.96
N LEU A 9 6.41 7.73 -5.96
CA LEU A 9 7.18 7.97 -7.18
C LEU A 9 8.40 8.87 -6.96
N TYR A 10 8.38 9.68 -5.90
CA TYR A 10 9.37 10.71 -5.58
C TYR A 10 9.91 10.57 -4.16
N ALA A 11 9.87 9.35 -3.60
CA ALA A 11 10.21 9.11 -2.19
C ALA A 11 11.63 9.58 -1.83
N SER A 12 12.63 9.30 -2.69
CA SER A 12 14.01 9.71 -2.47
C SER A 12 14.18 11.22 -2.53
N ASP A 13 13.48 11.90 -3.45
CA ASP A 13 13.54 13.35 -3.56
C ASP A 13 12.90 14.02 -2.33
N LEU A 14 11.72 13.52 -1.92
CA LEU A 14 11.03 14.01 -0.73
C LEU A 14 11.88 13.87 0.54
N LEU A 15 12.49 12.69 0.75
CA LEU A 15 13.33 12.46 1.93
C LEU A 15 14.67 13.20 1.85
N SER A 16 15.15 13.54 0.65
CA SER A 16 16.29 14.43 0.48
C SER A 16 15.96 15.87 0.89
N MET A 17 14.76 16.35 0.55
CA MET A 17 14.27 17.68 0.96
C MET A 17 13.94 17.74 2.45
N PHE A 18 13.54 16.63 3.03
CA PHE A 18 13.18 16.50 4.45
C PHE A 18 14.00 15.38 5.12
N PRO A 19 15.29 15.63 5.46
CA PRO A 19 16.19 14.58 5.97
C PRO A 19 15.71 13.91 7.28
N ALA A 20 14.94 14.61 8.10
CA ALA A 20 14.31 14.04 9.30
C ALA A 20 12.93 13.42 9.01
N GLY A 21 12.49 13.46 7.76
CA GLY A 21 11.22 12.88 7.33
C GLY A 21 11.23 11.36 7.42
N LYS A 22 10.05 10.81 7.65
CA LYS A 22 9.81 9.37 7.65
C LYS A 22 8.65 9.04 6.71
N MET A 23 8.76 7.93 6.00
CA MET A 23 7.77 7.46 5.05
C MET A 23 7.15 6.16 5.53
N ILE A 24 5.82 6.11 5.54
CA ILE A 24 5.05 4.89 5.79
C ILE A 24 4.43 4.49 4.46
N HIS A 25 4.80 3.32 3.95
CA HIS A 25 4.19 2.73 2.76
C HIS A 25 3.22 1.63 3.18
N ILE A 26 1.94 1.81 2.87
CA ILE A 26 0.91 0.79 3.10
C ILE A 26 0.73 0.02 1.80
N VAL A 27 1.05 -1.28 1.84
CA VAL A 27 0.84 -2.22 0.74
C VAL A 27 -0.47 -2.96 0.96
N ARG A 28 -1.17 -3.26 -0.11
CA ARG A 28 -2.41 -4.02 -0.09
C ARG A 28 -2.45 -5.01 -1.26
N ASP A 29 -3.25 -6.08 -1.11
CA ASP A 29 -3.51 -7.04 -2.18
C ASP A 29 -3.82 -6.33 -3.50
N PRO A 30 -3.07 -6.60 -4.59
CA PRO A 30 -3.29 -5.95 -5.89
C PRO A 30 -4.70 -6.14 -6.43
N ARG A 31 -5.36 -7.26 -6.13
CA ARG A 31 -6.74 -7.54 -6.55
C ARG A 31 -7.71 -6.56 -5.91
N ASP A 32 -7.56 -6.28 -4.60
CA ASP A 32 -8.36 -5.30 -3.87
C ASP A 32 -8.03 -3.86 -4.30
N VAL A 33 -6.76 -3.55 -4.55
CA VAL A 33 -6.36 -2.22 -5.05
C VAL A 33 -6.99 -1.94 -6.41
N ILE A 34 -6.85 -2.86 -7.35
CA ILE A 34 -7.37 -2.71 -8.71
C ILE A 34 -8.90 -2.68 -8.73
N SER A 35 -9.56 -3.53 -7.92
CA SER A 35 -11.01 -3.49 -7.71
C SER A 35 -11.47 -2.12 -7.20
N SER A 36 -10.80 -1.58 -6.20
CA SER A 36 -11.09 -0.26 -5.67
C SER A 36 -10.89 0.84 -6.70
N LEU A 37 -9.80 0.80 -7.46
CA LEU A 37 -9.50 1.77 -8.53
C LEU A 37 -10.54 1.76 -9.65
N LYS A 38 -11.08 0.60 -10.01
CA LYS A 38 -12.11 0.43 -11.03
C LYS A 38 -13.37 1.28 -10.77
N THR A 39 -13.62 1.63 -9.50
CA THR A 39 -14.75 2.48 -9.11
C THR A 39 -14.44 3.98 -9.10
N GLN A 40 -13.18 4.37 -9.27
CA GLN A 40 -12.74 5.76 -9.19
C GLN A 40 -12.90 6.47 -10.54
N ARG A 41 -13.50 7.68 -10.53
CA ARG A 41 -13.73 8.47 -11.76
C ARG A 41 -12.44 8.96 -12.43
N TRP A 42 -11.37 9.11 -11.66
CA TRP A 42 -10.07 9.59 -12.14
C TRP A 42 -9.14 8.46 -12.61
N ALA A 43 -9.46 7.20 -12.27
CA ALA A 43 -8.66 6.06 -12.65
C ALA A 43 -9.00 5.58 -14.08
N PRO A 44 -8.11 4.87 -14.76
CA PRO A 44 -8.39 4.25 -16.05
C PRO A 44 -9.61 3.33 -15.97
N ASN A 45 -10.47 3.37 -17.00
CA ASN A 45 -11.70 2.56 -17.04
C ASN A 45 -11.47 1.10 -17.47
N ASN A 46 -10.26 0.75 -17.89
CA ASN A 46 -9.91 -0.55 -18.45
C ASN A 46 -9.01 -1.30 -17.49
N ILE A 47 -9.31 -2.59 -17.24
CA ILE A 47 -8.56 -3.44 -16.32
C ILE A 47 -7.07 -3.55 -16.68
N ASP A 48 -6.73 -3.62 -17.98
CA ASP A 48 -5.35 -3.69 -18.44
C ASP A 48 -4.56 -2.43 -18.08
N ASN A 49 -5.19 -1.28 -18.24
CA ASN A 49 -4.57 -0.01 -17.88
C ASN A 49 -4.40 0.13 -16.36
N LEU A 50 -5.35 -0.38 -15.57
CA LEU A 50 -5.24 -0.42 -14.10
C LEU A 50 -4.08 -1.32 -13.65
N ILE A 51 -3.96 -2.51 -14.24
CA ILE A 51 -2.85 -3.43 -13.99
C ILE A 51 -1.51 -2.79 -14.37
N THR A 52 -1.45 -2.17 -15.56
CA THR A 52 -0.24 -1.49 -16.04
C THR A 52 0.16 -0.35 -15.09
N TRP A 53 -0.81 0.46 -14.68
CA TRP A 53 -0.58 1.55 -13.73
C TRP A 53 -0.10 1.04 -12.38
N TYR A 54 -0.76 0.01 -11.81
CA TYR A 54 -0.38 -0.60 -10.55
C TYR A 54 1.08 -1.11 -10.60
N ASN A 55 1.40 -1.91 -11.62
CA ASN A 55 2.74 -2.45 -11.77
C ASN A 55 3.80 -1.35 -11.92
N ALA A 56 3.53 -0.30 -12.71
CA ALA A 56 4.43 0.83 -12.88
C ALA A 56 4.70 1.55 -11.54
N VAL A 57 3.67 1.77 -10.73
CA VAL A 57 3.82 2.38 -9.38
C VAL A 57 4.66 1.47 -8.47
N MET A 58 4.39 0.16 -8.46
CA MET A 58 5.10 -0.79 -7.61
C MET A 58 6.55 -1.00 -8.05
N ASP A 59 6.83 -1.00 -9.35
CA ASP A 59 8.20 -1.08 -9.88
C ASP A 59 8.98 0.19 -9.54
N GLN A 60 8.36 1.36 -9.74
CA GLN A 60 8.98 2.62 -9.33
C GLN A 60 9.24 2.67 -7.82
N TRP A 61 8.32 2.16 -7.01
CA TRP A 61 8.55 2.03 -5.57
C TRP A 61 9.79 1.17 -5.26
N GLN A 62 10.00 0.05 -5.95
CA GLN A 62 11.21 -0.76 -5.72
C GLN A 62 12.49 0.00 -6.05
N ILE A 63 12.47 0.82 -7.10
CA ILE A 63 13.60 1.70 -7.44
C ILE A 63 13.81 2.72 -6.33
N GLN A 64 12.78 3.45 -5.94
CA GLN A 64 12.85 4.45 -4.88
C GLN A 64 13.35 3.83 -3.56
N LYS A 65 12.76 2.70 -3.16
CA LYS A 65 13.14 1.96 -1.94
C LYS A 65 14.61 1.58 -1.89
N SER A 66 15.23 1.28 -3.04
CA SER A 66 16.66 0.97 -3.12
C SER A 66 17.57 2.17 -2.85
N LEU A 67 17.05 3.39 -2.99
CA LEU A 67 17.76 4.65 -2.76
C LEU A 67 17.59 5.19 -1.34
N LEU A 68 16.64 4.64 -0.56
CA LEU A 68 16.31 5.14 0.77
C LEU A 68 17.16 4.49 1.86
N ASN A 69 17.43 5.26 2.92
CA ASN A 69 17.92 4.70 4.16
C ASN A 69 16.79 3.91 4.85
N ARG A 70 17.09 2.71 5.33
CA ARG A 70 16.13 1.83 6.00
C ARG A 70 15.49 2.45 7.27
N GLU A 71 16.15 3.41 7.88
CA GLU A 71 15.62 4.14 9.04
C GLU A 71 14.57 5.19 8.68
N GLN A 72 14.47 5.53 7.39
CA GLN A 72 13.56 6.57 6.90
C GLN A 72 12.24 6.04 6.36
N PHE A 73 12.09 4.72 6.18
CA PHE A 73 10.82 4.17 5.72
C PHE A 73 10.46 2.87 6.42
N ILE A 74 9.17 2.65 6.57
CA ILE A 74 8.56 1.38 6.97
C ILE A 74 7.52 0.97 5.95
N GLU A 75 7.43 -0.33 5.69
CA GLU A 75 6.46 -0.92 4.78
C GLU A 75 5.57 -1.88 5.57
N ILE A 76 4.27 -1.67 5.53
CA ILE A 76 3.29 -2.49 6.23
C ILE A 76 2.23 -3.01 5.26
N ARG A 77 1.76 -4.23 5.49
CA ARG A 77 0.60 -4.75 4.78
C ARG A 77 -0.68 -4.24 5.44
N PHE A 78 -1.62 -3.79 4.64
CA PHE A 78 -2.93 -3.36 5.14
C PHE A 78 -3.65 -4.48 5.88
N GLU A 79 -3.53 -5.71 5.38
CA GLU A 79 -4.12 -6.90 5.98
C GLU A 79 -3.56 -7.19 7.37
N ASP A 80 -2.24 -7.00 7.57
CA ASP A 80 -1.61 -7.17 8.88
C ASP A 80 -2.04 -6.08 9.87
N LEU A 81 -2.22 -4.84 9.36
CA LEU A 81 -2.76 -3.75 10.18
C LEU A 81 -4.18 -4.09 10.69
N ILE A 82 -5.00 -4.73 9.86
CA ILE A 82 -6.35 -5.15 10.28
C ILE A 82 -6.30 -6.35 11.22
N ALA A 83 -5.46 -7.35 10.92
CA ALA A 83 -5.39 -8.59 11.67
C ALA A 83 -4.71 -8.45 13.05
N THR A 84 -3.71 -7.54 13.13
CA THR A 84 -2.85 -7.37 14.32
C THR A 84 -2.61 -5.89 14.61
N GLN A 85 -3.71 -5.11 14.70
CA GLN A 85 -3.70 -3.64 14.81
C GLN A 85 -2.74 -3.14 15.88
N GLU A 86 -2.85 -3.65 17.10
CA GLU A 86 -2.04 -3.17 18.24
C GLU A 86 -0.55 -3.34 17.97
N LYS A 87 -0.15 -4.50 17.44
CA LYS A 87 1.25 -4.78 17.10
C LYS A 87 1.76 -3.80 16.04
N ILE A 88 1.03 -3.65 14.93
CA ILE A 88 1.46 -2.77 13.83
C ILE A 88 1.50 -1.30 14.26
N VAL A 89 0.55 -0.86 15.09
CA VAL A 89 0.54 0.51 15.62
C VAL A 89 1.72 0.75 16.57
N ASN A 90 2.08 -0.22 17.41
CA ASN A 90 3.30 -0.13 18.24
C ASN A 90 4.56 -0.03 17.36
N ASP A 91 4.71 -0.92 16.36
CA ASP A 91 5.85 -0.88 15.43
C ASP A 91 5.95 0.48 14.70
N LEU A 92 4.79 1.09 14.34
CA LEU A 92 4.73 2.43 13.75
C LEU A 92 5.13 3.54 14.73
N CYS A 93 4.68 3.46 15.99
CA CYS A 93 5.05 4.43 17.03
C CYS A 93 6.56 4.38 17.29
N ASP A 94 7.14 3.20 17.40
CA ASP A 94 8.57 3.01 17.55
C ASP A 94 9.34 3.57 16.35
N PHE A 95 8.89 3.27 15.14
CA PHE A 95 9.47 3.81 13.92
C PHE A 95 9.42 5.34 13.90
N LEU A 96 8.31 5.95 14.30
CA LEU A 96 8.14 7.40 14.31
C LEU A 96 8.86 8.07 15.48
N GLY A 97 9.24 7.32 16.52
CA GLY A 97 9.83 7.84 17.75
C GLY A 97 8.80 8.58 18.63
N ILE A 98 7.54 8.12 18.62
CA ILE A 98 6.44 8.67 19.42
C ILE A 98 5.93 7.62 20.41
N ASN A 99 5.36 8.09 21.53
CA ASN A 99 4.76 7.18 22.48
C ASN A 99 3.46 6.56 21.95
N PHE A 100 3.32 5.26 22.20
CA PHE A 100 2.05 4.58 21.93
C PHE A 100 0.94 5.14 22.82
N ASN A 101 -0.23 5.35 22.23
CA ASN A 101 -1.47 5.68 22.94
C ASN A 101 -2.57 4.72 22.51
N SER A 102 -3.17 4.00 23.44
CA SER A 102 -4.23 3.03 23.19
C SER A 102 -5.50 3.62 22.57
N GLU A 103 -5.70 4.93 22.65
CA GLU A 103 -6.81 5.62 21.98
C GLU A 103 -6.76 5.46 20.45
N ILE A 104 -5.57 5.26 19.89
CA ILE A 104 -5.40 4.99 18.45
C ILE A 104 -6.12 3.70 18.03
N LEU A 105 -6.22 2.72 18.95
CA LEU A 105 -6.90 1.44 18.68
C LEU A 105 -8.44 1.56 18.64
N ASN A 106 -9.01 2.68 19.06
CA ASN A 106 -10.46 2.93 19.00
C ASN A 106 -10.95 3.23 17.58
N LEU A 107 -10.08 3.24 16.59
CA LEU A 107 -10.48 3.37 15.19
C LEU A 107 -11.24 2.12 14.74
N ASP A 108 -12.48 2.32 14.28
CA ASP A 108 -13.27 1.24 13.71
C ASP A 108 -12.72 0.84 12.32
N LEU A 109 -11.98 -0.26 12.28
CA LEU A 109 -11.44 -0.84 11.06
C LEU A 109 -12.35 -1.94 10.48
N SER A 110 -13.57 -2.14 11.00
CA SER A 110 -14.48 -3.22 10.56
C SER A 110 -14.88 -3.12 9.09
N LYS A 111 -14.83 -1.92 8.50
CA LYS A 111 -15.19 -1.67 7.08
C LYS A 111 -13.97 -1.66 6.15
N HIS A 112 -13.05 -2.59 6.33
CA HIS A 112 -11.76 -2.61 5.63
C HIS A 112 -11.80 -3.08 4.16
N ASN A 113 -12.90 -3.67 3.68
CA ASN A 113 -13.05 -4.17 2.30
C ASN A 113 -11.95 -5.14 1.82
N ILE A 114 -11.33 -5.91 2.73
CA ILE A 114 -10.36 -6.97 2.36
C ILE A 114 -11.12 -8.11 1.69
N GLY A 115 -10.59 -8.60 0.56
CA GLY A 115 -11.20 -9.69 -0.22
C GLY A 115 -12.44 -9.28 -1.01
N ARG A 116 -12.76 -7.97 -1.05
CA ARG A 116 -13.92 -7.48 -1.76
C ARG A 116 -13.83 -7.69 -3.28
N TYR A 117 -12.62 -7.81 -3.81
CA TYR A 117 -12.37 -8.12 -5.21
C TYR A 117 -13.13 -9.36 -5.70
N GLU A 118 -13.37 -10.35 -4.83
CA GLU A 118 -14.15 -11.57 -5.17
C GLU A 118 -15.60 -11.27 -5.56
N GLN A 119 -16.15 -10.15 -5.09
CA GLN A 119 -17.50 -9.70 -5.40
C GLN A 119 -17.54 -8.69 -6.56
N ASP A 120 -16.48 -7.89 -6.72
CA ASP A 120 -16.45 -6.74 -7.62
C ASP A 120 -15.82 -7.06 -8.99
N LEU A 121 -15.03 -8.15 -9.09
CA LEU A 121 -14.32 -8.54 -10.31
C LEU A 121 -14.84 -9.86 -10.87
N SER A 122 -14.79 -10.02 -12.20
CA SER A 122 -15.03 -11.31 -12.83
C SER A 122 -13.86 -12.28 -12.59
N LYS A 123 -14.08 -13.58 -12.78
CA LYS A 123 -13.03 -14.59 -12.66
C LYS A 123 -11.88 -14.33 -13.63
N GLU A 124 -12.19 -13.94 -14.86
CA GLU A 124 -11.19 -13.61 -15.88
C GLU A 124 -10.35 -12.39 -15.48
N GLU A 125 -10.97 -11.38 -14.84
CA GLU A 125 -10.26 -10.21 -14.33
C GLU A 125 -9.33 -10.59 -13.18
N ILE A 126 -9.78 -11.45 -12.26
CA ILE A 126 -8.98 -11.95 -11.13
C ILE A 126 -7.77 -12.72 -11.65
N GLU A 127 -7.97 -13.72 -12.53
CA GLU A 127 -6.90 -14.51 -13.13
C GLU A 127 -5.87 -13.61 -13.85
N LYS A 128 -6.35 -12.62 -14.57
CA LYS A 128 -5.50 -11.65 -15.28
C LYS A 128 -4.65 -10.82 -14.33
N ILE A 129 -5.22 -10.35 -13.22
CA ILE A 129 -4.50 -9.60 -12.19
C ILE A 129 -3.45 -10.52 -11.53
N GLU A 130 -3.83 -11.74 -11.15
CA GLU A 130 -2.94 -12.69 -10.51
C GLU A 130 -1.72 -13.02 -11.38
N LEU A 131 -1.94 -13.23 -12.67
CA LEU A 131 -0.86 -13.47 -13.63
C LEU A 131 0.02 -12.23 -13.81
N SER A 132 -0.58 -11.07 -14.01
CA SER A 132 0.13 -9.84 -14.35
C SER A 132 0.80 -9.17 -13.15
N CYS A 133 0.28 -9.35 -11.93
CA CYS A 133 0.82 -8.83 -10.68
C CYS A 133 1.52 -9.90 -9.84
N ALA A 134 1.88 -11.05 -10.43
CA ALA A 134 2.47 -12.20 -9.73
C ALA A 134 3.72 -11.84 -8.91
N LEU A 135 4.54 -10.89 -9.37
CA LEU A 135 5.72 -10.43 -8.63
C LEU A 135 5.34 -9.71 -7.33
N ALA A 136 4.33 -8.85 -7.37
CA ALA A 136 3.84 -8.15 -6.18
C ALA A 136 3.15 -9.12 -5.22
N ILE A 137 2.28 -10.00 -5.73
CA ILE A 137 1.61 -11.05 -4.98
C ILE A 137 2.64 -11.91 -4.22
N LYS A 138 3.63 -12.44 -4.94
CA LYS A 138 4.69 -13.26 -4.33
C LYS A 138 5.53 -12.48 -3.30
N ARG A 139 5.88 -11.22 -3.61
CA ARG A 139 6.74 -10.39 -2.74
C ARG A 139 6.09 -10.09 -1.40
N TYR A 140 4.78 -9.84 -1.40
CA TYR A 140 4.04 -9.45 -0.21
C TYR A 140 3.23 -10.59 0.41
N GLY A 141 3.25 -11.80 -0.18
CA GLY A 141 2.63 -13.01 0.38
C GLY A 141 1.10 -12.99 0.32
N TYR A 142 0.53 -12.55 -0.80
CA TYR A 142 -0.90 -12.62 -1.11
C TYR A 142 -1.32 -13.90 -1.82
#